data_1bc229503256970909fe0e97429ccc6a
#
_entry.id   1bc229503256970909fe0e97429ccc6a
#
_cell.length_a   1.000
_cell.length_b   1.000
_cell.length_c   1.000
_cell.angle_alpha   90.00
_cell.angle_beta   90.00
_cell.angle_gamma   90.00
#
_symmetry.space_group_name_H-M   'P 1'
#
loop_
_entity.id
_entity.type
_entity.pdbx_description
1 polymer ?
#
loop_
_entity_poly.entity_id
_entity_poly.type
_entity_poly.pdbx_seq_one_letter_code
_entity_poly.pdbx_strand_id
1 'polypeptide(L)'
;MKPSKPVILTGVRANNNIHIGNYFGAILPIINMAKRRSDEYDINLFIPDLHSFTTPIDHSKLYDSILNNARVYTAAGLPLNNPSIHLYRQSRISAHSELAWILDCFTGFGEMSRMTQFKDKGSKGDASVGLFNYPVLMAADILLYGATYVPVGDDQTQHLEFTRDIAERMNRKFGDLFIVPKPVIQQHQFFGKDQGLRIKDLVNQAKKMSKSDE
;
A
#
# COMPACT_ATOMS: atom_id res chain seq x y z
N MET A 1 0.71 -1.70 22.23
CA MET A 1 -0.01 -2.98 22.44
C MET A 1 0.07 -3.77 21.14
N LYS A 2 0.40 -5.06 21.18
CA LYS A 2 0.32 -5.92 19.98
C LYS A 2 -1.16 -6.15 19.65
N PRO A 3 -1.57 -6.15 18.38
CA PRO A 3 -2.95 -6.43 17.98
C PRO A 3 -3.38 -7.83 18.45
N SER A 4 -4.65 -7.99 18.75
CA SER A 4 -5.24 -9.26 19.21
C SER A 4 -5.28 -10.33 18.13
N LYS A 5 -5.42 -9.89 16.87
CA LYS A 5 -5.35 -10.72 15.66
C LYS A 5 -4.19 -10.24 14.79
N PRO A 6 -3.60 -11.11 13.95
CA PRO A 6 -2.66 -10.66 12.93
C PRO A 6 -3.35 -9.69 11.96
N VAL A 7 -2.62 -8.68 11.51
CA VAL A 7 -3.16 -7.62 10.66
C VAL A 7 -2.77 -7.83 9.19
N ILE A 8 -3.75 -7.70 8.31
CA ILE A 8 -3.55 -7.56 6.86
C ILE A 8 -3.78 -6.09 6.50
N LEU A 9 -2.80 -5.45 5.87
CA LEU A 9 -2.90 -4.08 5.39
C LEU A 9 -2.85 -4.05 3.86
N THR A 10 -3.80 -3.36 3.24
CA THR A 10 -3.83 -3.18 1.79
C THR A 10 -4.52 -1.87 1.41
N GLY A 11 -4.32 -1.41 0.18
CA GLY A 11 -4.97 -0.21 -0.32
C GLY A 11 -4.77 0.02 -1.81
N VAL A 12 -5.64 0.81 -2.41
CA VAL A 12 -5.56 1.22 -3.81
C VAL A 12 -5.51 2.74 -3.88
N ARG A 13 -4.46 3.28 -4.51
CA ARG A 13 -4.26 4.73 -4.66
C ARG A 13 -5.44 5.39 -5.40
N ALA A 14 -5.78 6.59 -4.95
CA ALA A 14 -6.86 7.42 -5.52
C ALA A 14 -6.39 8.26 -6.73
N ASN A 15 -5.48 7.72 -7.55
CA ASN A 15 -5.02 8.37 -8.77
C ASN A 15 -5.94 7.96 -9.92
N ASN A 16 -6.60 8.92 -10.56
CA ASN A 16 -7.50 8.73 -11.69
C ASN A 16 -8.67 7.75 -11.44
N ASN A 17 -9.52 7.55 -12.43
CA ASN A 17 -10.66 6.64 -12.34
C ASN A 17 -10.22 5.18 -12.22
N ILE A 18 -11.00 4.42 -11.45
CA ILE A 18 -10.84 2.96 -11.38
C ILE A 18 -11.31 2.37 -12.70
N HIS A 19 -10.45 1.60 -13.38
CA HIS A 19 -10.79 0.84 -14.56
C HIS A 19 -11.00 -0.65 -14.24
N ILE A 20 -11.51 -1.41 -15.18
CA ILE A 20 -11.84 -2.83 -15.01
C ILE A 20 -10.66 -3.67 -14.56
N GLY A 21 -9.44 -3.34 -15.01
CA GLY A 21 -8.20 -3.98 -14.56
C GLY A 21 -7.88 -3.77 -13.08
N ASN A 22 -8.20 -2.58 -12.52
CA ASN A 22 -8.09 -2.35 -11.07
C ASN A 22 -9.16 -3.14 -10.31
N TYR A 23 -10.38 -3.20 -10.86
CA TYR A 23 -11.47 -3.91 -10.21
C TYR A 23 -11.16 -5.40 -10.06
N PHE A 24 -10.86 -6.10 -11.15
CA PHE A 24 -10.57 -7.53 -11.11
C PHE A 24 -9.17 -7.85 -10.61
N GLY A 25 -8.21 -6.94 -10.81
CA GLY A 25 -6.81 -7.16 -10.42
C GLY A 25 -6.49 -6.86 -8.96
N ALA A 26 -7.30 -6.04 -8.29
CA ALA A 26 -7.04 -5.63 -6.91
C ALA A 26 -8.31 -5.58 -6.06
N ILE A 27 -9.35 -4.82 -6.45
CA ILE A 27 -10.48 -4.51 -5.57
C ILE A 27 -11.28 -5.76 -5.22
N LEU A 28 -11.71 -6.52 -6.21
CA LEU A 28 -12.49 -7.74 -6.00
C LEU A 28 -11.73 -8.81 -5.21
N PRO A 29 -10.44 -9.10 -5.49
CA PRO A 29 -9.63 -9.99 -4.64
C PRO A 29 -9.52 -9.53 -3.20
N ILE A 30 -9.30 -8.23 -2.97
CA ILE A 30 -9.25 -7.65 -1.62
C ILE A 30 -10.57 -7.88 -0.88
N ILE A 31 -11.71 -7.62 -1.52
CA ILE A 31 -13.04 -7.81 -0.92
C ILE A 31 -13.30 -9.28 -0.61
N ASN A 32 -12.97 -10.17 -1.55
CA ASN A 32 -13.12 -11.62 -1.33
C ASN A 32 -12.23 -12.13 -0.21
N MET A 33 -11.00 -11.63 -0.12
CA MET A 33 -10.09 -11.91 1.00
C MET A 33 -10.69 -11.39 2.32
N ALA A 34 -11.19 -10.17 2.35
CA ALA A 34 -11.80 -9.59 3.54
C ALA A 34 -12.98 -10.45 4.04
N LYS A 35 -13.86 -10.88 3.14
CA LYS A 35 -14.98 -11.77 3.48
C LYS A 35 -14.55 -13.15 4.03
N ARG A 36 -13.44 -13.70 3.53
CA ARG A 36 -12.98 -15.04 3.92
C ARG A 36 -12.11 -15.08 5.16
N ARG A 37 -11.41 -13.98 5.48
CA ARG A 37 -10.34 -13.98 6.49
C ARG A 37 -10.62 -13.10 7.70
N SER A 38 -11.72 -12.36 7.72
CA SER A 38 -12.04 -11.44 8.82
C SER A 38 -12.27 -12.10 10.18
N ASP A 39 -12.52 -13.41 10.21
CA ASP A 39 -12.63 -14.13 11.48
C ASP A 39 -11.26 -14.34 12.15
N GLU A 40 -10.20 -14.48 11.34
CA GLU A 40 -8.84 -14.77 11.80
C GLU A 40 -7.92 -13.54 11.81
N TYR A 41 -8.23 -12.52 11.00
CA TYR A 41 -7.38 -11.35 10.78
C TYR A 41 -8.15 -10.05 10.96
N ASP A 42 -7.47 -9.02 11.47
CA ASP A 42 -7.90 -7.64 11.31
C ASP A 42 -7.44 -7.10 9.95
N ILE A 43 -8.38 -6.59 9.17
CA ILE A 43 -8.13 -6.20 7.77
C ILE A 43 -8.26 -4.69 7.63
N ASN A 44 -7.15 -4.04 7.44
CA ASN A 44 -7.02 -2.63 7.22
C ASN A 44 -6.96 -2.32 5.72
N LEU A 45 -8.04 -1.74 5.20
CA LEU A 45 -8.07 -1.17 3.86
C LEU A 45 -7.94 0.34 3.96
N PHE A 46 -6.98 0.91 3.28
CA PHE A 46 -6.84 2.36 3.28
C PHE A 46 -6.75 2.93 1.87
N ILE A 47 -7.13 4.19 1.78
CA ILE A 47 -6.98 4.97 0.56
C ILE A 47 -5.73 5.83 0.74
N PRO A 48 -4.58 5.43 0.12
CA PRO A 48 -3.28 6.08 0.30
C PRO A 48 -3.19 7.39 -0.49
N ASP A 49 -3.92 8.40 -0.06
CA ASP A 49 -4.02 9.68 -0.73
C ASP A 49 -2.76 10.57 -0.60
N LEU A 50 -1.97 10.40 0.46
CA LEU A 50 -0.66 11.07 0.55
C LEU A 50 0.31 10.54 -0.51
N HIS A 51 0.28 9.24 -0.80
CA HIS A 51 1.07 8.67 -1.89
C HIS A 51 0.63 9.17 -3.28
N SER A 52 -0.57 9.71 -3.40
CA SER A 52 -1.04 10.29 -4.67
C SER A 52 -0.23 11.52 -5.09
N PHE A 53 0.34 12.26 -4.14
CA PHE A 53 1.17 13.44 -4.40
C PHE A 53 2.56 13.12 -4.96
N THR A 54 2.99 11.86 -4.94
CA THR A 54 4.32 11.46 -5.46
C THR A 54 4.39 11.38 -6.98
N THR A 55 3.27 11.50 -7.66
CA THR A 55 3.17 11.51 -9.13
C THR A 55 2.34 12.70 -9.59
N PRO A 56 2.56 13.24 -10.79
CA PRO A 56 1.72 14.30 -11.35
C PRO A 56 0.26 13.83 -11.42
N ILE A 57 -0.65 14.58 -10.79
CA ILE A 57 -2.09 14.36 -10.80
C ILE A 57 -2.82 15.70 -10.89
N ASP A 58 -4.06 15.68 -11.35
CA ASP A 58 -4.97 16.81 -11.19
C ASP A 58 -5.47 16.85 -9.73
N HIS A 59 -4.85 17.72 -8.94
CA HIS A 59 -5.17 17.85 -7.51
C HIS A 59 -6.63 18.29 -7.26
N SER A 60 -7.25 18.98 -8.20
CA SER A 60 -8.66 19.40 -8.08
C SER A 60 -9.62 18.20 -8.04
N LYS A 61 -9.23 17.07 -8.65
CA LYS A 61 -10.01 15.83 -8.72
C LYS A 61 -9.65 14.81 -7.64
N LEU A 62 -8.62 15.07 -6.83
CA LEU A 62 -8.14 14.08 -5.85
C LEU A 62 -9.23 13.71 -4.84
N TYR A 63 -9.97 14.68 -4.32
CA TYR A 63 -11.04 14.41 -3.35
C TYR A 63 -12.14 13.52 -3.92
N ASP A 64 -12.60 13.80 -5.14
CA ASP A 64 -13.60 12.98 -5.81
C ASP A 64 -13.09 11.57 -6.10
N SER A 65 -11.83 11.44 -6.47
CA SER A 65 -11.19 10.14 -6.68
C SER A 65 -11.12 9.31 -5.38
N ILE A 66 -10.83 9.95 -4.24
CA ILE A 66 -10.86 9.31 -2.91
C ILE A 66 -12.25 8.79 -2.60
N LEU A 67 -13.28 9.64 -2.77
CA LEU A 67 -14.67 9.25 -2.54
C LEU A 67 -15.11 8.14 -3.49
N ASN A 68 -14.68 8.21 -4.75
CA ASN A 68 -14.98 7.16 -5.73
C ASN A 68 -14.38 5.81 -5.32
N ASN A 69 -13.14 5.77 -4.84
CA ASN A 69 -12.54 4.55 -4.32
C ASN A 69 -13.38 3.96 -3.17
N ALA A 70 -13.79 4.78 -2.21
CA ALA A 70 -14.63 4.34 -1.09
C ALA A 70 -15.98 3.81 -1.58
N ARG A 71 -16.63 4.51 -2.54
CA ARG A 71 -17.89 4.08 -3.16
C ARG A 71 -17.76 2.72 -3.86
N VAL A 72 -16.66 2.52 -4.61
CA VAL A 72 -16.42 1.26 -5.32
C VAL A 72 -16.20 0.11 -4.33
N TYR A 73 -15.43 0.29 -3.26
CA TYR A 73 -15.29 -0.73 -2.23
C TYR A 73 -16.64 -1.11 -1.60
N THR A 74 -17.45 -0.12 -1.27
CA THR A 74 -18.78 -0.32 -0.68
C THR A 74 -19.71 -1.02 -1.66
N ALA A 75 -19.79 -0.54 -2.91
CA ALA A 75 -20.66 -1.09 -3.95
C ALA A 75 -20.27 -2.53 -4.33
N ALA A 76 -18.99 -2.85 -4.30
CA ALA A 76 -18.49 -4.21 -4.54
C ALA A 76 -18.69 -5.16 -3.34
N GLY A 77 -19.30 -4.66 -2.26
CA GLY A 77 -19.75 -5.46 -1.12
C GLY A 77 -18.69 -5.72 -0.05
N LEU A 78 -17.81 -4.74 0.21
CA LEU A 78 -16.94 -4.77 1.39
C LEU A 78 -17.82 -4.76 2.65
N PRO A 79 -17.67 -5.75 3.57
CA PRO A 79 -18.54 -5.87 4.75
C PRO A 79 -18.14 -4.89 5.86
N LEU A 80 -18.50 -3.61 5.68
CA LEU A 80 -18.13 -2.50 6.59
C LEU A 80 -18.76 -2.60 8.00
N ASN A 81 -19.75 -3.44 8.18
CA ASN A 81 -20.33 -3.75 9.51
C ASN A 81 -19.55 -4.79 10.30
N ASN A 82 -18.53 -5.41 9.72
CA ASN A 82 -17.65 -6.34 10.41
C ASN A 82 -16.60 -5.58 11.22
N PRO A 83 -16.50 -5.79 12.56
CA PRO A 83 -15.56 -5.06 13.41
C PRO A 83 -14.08 -5.34 13.11
N SER A 84 -13.76 -6.41 12.39
CA SER A 84 -12.39 -6.72 11.94
C SER A 84 -12.05 -6.12 10.59
N ILE A 85 -12.91 -5.30 9.97
CA ILE A 85 -12.67 -4.68 8.66
C ILE A 85 -12.74 -3.16 8.79
N HIS A 86 -11.64 -2.49 8.47
CA HIS A 86 -11.48 -1.06 8.60
C HIS A 86 -11.20 -0.43 7.23
N LEU A 87 -12.01 0.54 6.83
CA LEU A 87 -11.79 1.36 5.63
C LEU A 87 -11.55 2.80 6.05
N TYR A 88 -10.39 3.37 5.70
CA TYR A 88 -10.04 4.73 6.07
C TYR A 88 -9.18 5.43 5.01
N ARG A 89 -9.12 6.75 5.13
CA ARG A 89 -8.26 7.62 4.33
C ARG A 89 -6.97 7.89 5.09
N GLN A 90 -5.82 7.68 4.44
CA GLN A 90 -4.48 7.84 5.04
C GLN A 90 -4.28 9.20 5.69
N SER A 91 -4.56 10.30 4.98
CA SER A 91 -4.35 11.67 5.49
C SER A 91 -5.27 12.07 6.65
N ARG A 92 -6.26 11.25 7.02
CA ARG A 92 -7.11 11.48 8.19
C ARG A 92 -6.54 10.93 9.48
N ILE A 93 -5.42 10.23 9.40
CA ILE A 93 -4.70 9.66 10.54
C ILE A 93 -3.29 10.25 10.50
N SER A 94 -3.05 11.31 11.27
CA SER A 94 -1.78 12.06 11.25
C SER A 94 -0.56 11.20 11.61
N ALA A 95 -0.78 10.14 12.39
CA ALA A 95 0.26 9.22 12.81
C ALA A 95 1.05 8.58 11.65
N HIS A 96 0.47 8.47 10.45
CA HIS A 96 1.21 8.02 9.26
C HIS A 96 2.39 8.95 8.94
N SER A 97 2.13 10.26 8.89
CA SER A 97 3.17 11.27 8.60
C SER A 97 4.12 11.47 9.77
N GLU A 98 3.62 11.42 10.99
CA GLU A 98 4.43 11.54 12.20
C GLU A 98 5.42 10.37 12.32
N LEU A 99 4.94 9.14 12.12
CA LEU A 99 5.82 7.96 12.12
C LEU A 99 6.80 8.00 10.95
N ALA A 100 6.36 8.40 9.75
CA ALA A 100 7.26 8.55 8.60
C ALA A 100 8.43 9.47 8.93
N TRP A 101 8.18 10.64 9.52
CA TRP A 101 9.22 11.57 9.96
C TRP A 101 10.21 10.92 10.96
N ILE A 102 9.68 10.18 11.93
CA ILE A 102 10.53 9.47 12.89
C ILE A 102 11.40 8.44 12.18
N LEU A 103 10.82 7.63 11.28
CA LEU A 103 11.56 6.61 10.54
C LEU A 103 12.63 7.22 9.62
N ASP A 104 12.36 8.39 9.03
CA ASP A 104 13.35 9.14 8.23
C ASP A 104 14.62 9.44 9.01
N CYS A 105 14.48 9.78 10.30
CA CYS A 105 15.63 10.07 11.16
C CYS A 105 16.52 8.82 11.44
N PHE A 106 16.00 7.62 11.15
CA PHE A 106 16.72 6.34 11.32
C PHE A 106 16.98 5.60 10.01
N THR A 107 16.70 6.23 8.88
CA THR A 107 16.88 5.65 7.54
C THR A 107 18.03 6.33 6.80
N GLY A 108 18.96 5.53 6.26
CA GLY A 108 20.14 6.05 5.59
C GLY A 108 19.80 6.60 4.18
N PHE A 109 20.29 7.80 3.86
CA PHE A 109 20.17 8.39 2.52
C PHE A 109 20.65 7.44 1.41
N GLY A 110 21.77 6.73 1.62
CA GLY A 110 22.31 5.77 0.67
C GLY A 110 21.40 4.56 0.41
N GLU A 111 20.60 4.14 1.40
CA GLU A 111 19.60 3.07 1.21
C GLU A 111 18.48 3.57 0.30
N MET A 112 17.95 4.75 0.58
CA MET A 112 16.91 5.40 -0.20
C MET A 112 17.34 5.61 -1.66
N SER A 113 18.56 6.07 -1.89
CA SER A 113 19.11 6.33 -3.23
C SER A 113 19.25 5.06 -4.09
N ARG A 114 19.24 3.87 -3.48
CA ARG A 114 19.32 2.58 -4.20
C ARG A 114 17.96 2.02 -4.59
N MET A 115 16.85 2.64 -4.15
CA MET A 115 15.50 2.20 -4.50
C MET A 115 15.26 2.28 -6.01
N THR A 116 14.82 1.17 -6.63
CA THR A 116 14.64 1.06 -8.09
C THR A 116 13.61 2.06 -8.62
N GLN A 117 12.48 2.20 -7.95
CA GLN A 117 11.43 3.14 -8.33
C GLN A 117 11.92 4.60 -8.36
N PHE A 118 12.83 4.98 -7.47
CA PHE A 118 13.45 6.30 -7.49
C PHE A 118 14.38 6.46 -8.69
N LYS A 119 15.20 5.42 -8.99
CA LYS A 119 16.10 5.46 -10.16
C LYS A 119 15.34 5.56 -11.47
N ASP A 120 14.26 4.79 -11.62
CA ASP A 120 13.48 4.74 -12.85
C ASP A 120 12.70 6.04 -13.11
N LYS A 121 12.13 6.63 -12.07
CA LYS A 121 11.32 7.84 -12.17
C LYS A 121 12.12 9.12 -12.00
N GLY A 122 13.20 9.08 -11.19
CA GLY A 122 14.06 10.22 -10.90
C GLY A 122 15.02 10.60 -12.02
N SER A 123 15.26 9.72 -12.99
CA SER A 123 16.18 9.97 -14.13
C SER A 123 15.72 11.10 -15.08
N LYS A 124 14.49 11.60 -14.93
CA LYS A 124 13.91 12.67 -15.77
C LYS A 124 14.13 14.09 -15.21
N GLY A 125 14.97 14.28 -14.19
CA GLY A 125 15.39 15.60 -13.71
C GLY A 125 14.45 16.31 -12.72
N ASP A 126 13.18 15.93 -12.63
CA ASP A 126 12.16 16.60 -11.82
C ASP A 126 11.65 15.74 -10.63
N ALA A 127 12.53 14.91 -10.06
CA ALA A 127 12.15 14.06 -8.93
C ALA A 127 11.92 14.90 -7.67
N SER A 128 10.69 14.91 -7.18
CA SER A 128 10.37 15.56 -5.90
C SER A 128 10.97 14.79 -4.71
N VAL A 129 11.20 15.51 -3.61
CA VAL A 129 11.59 14.88 -2.32
C VAL A 129 10.55 13.86 -1.89
N GLY A 130 9.26 14.10 -2.15
CA GLY A 130 8.19 13.14 -1.88
C GLY A 130 8.35 11.83 -2.67
N LEU A 131 8.79 11.89 -3.93
CA LEU A 131 9.10 10.69 -4.73
C LEU A 131 10.33 9.95 -4.16
N PHE A 132 11.30 10.64 -3.61
CA PHE A 132 12.44 10.04 -2.92
C PHE A 132 12.00 9.36 -1.62
N ASN A 133 11.12 10.02 -0.86
CA ASN A 133 10.81 9.66 0.54
C ASN A 133 9.59 8.73 0.72
N TYR A 134 8.76 8.53 -0.31
CA TYR A 134 7.54 7.72 -0.15
C TYR A 134 7.77 6.27 0.33
N PRO A 135 8.93 5.60 0.12
CA PRO A 135 9.16 4.28 0.69
C PRO A 135 9.14 4.27 2.22
N VAL A 136 9.59 5.36 2.86
CA VAL A 136 9.53 5.52 4.33
C VAL A 136 8.08 5.77 4.79
N LEU A 137 7.31 6.57 4.04
CA LEU A 137 5.88 6.73 4.31
C LEU A 137 5.14 5.38 4.19
N MET A 138 5.47 4.56 3.18
CA MET A 138 4.90 3.22 3.05
C MET A 138 5.32 2.31 4.23
N ALA A 139 6.55 2.41 4.69
CA ALA A 139 6.99 1.69 5.89
C ALA A 139 6.18 2.14 7.12
N ALA A 140 5.95 3.44 7.28
CA ALA A 140 5.10 3.96 8.35
C ALA A 140 3.66 3.44 8.26
N ASP A 141 3.07 3.41 7.06
CA ASP A 141 1.73 2.84 6.84
C ASP A 141 1.63 1.40 7.35
N ILE A 142 2.64 0.59 7.09
CA ILE A 142 2.69 -0.82 7.45
C ILE A 142 2.94 -1.01 8.95
N LEU A 143 3.95 -0.32 9.47
CA LEU A 143 4.42 -0.51 10.84
C LEU A 143 3.49 0.08 11.89
N LEU A 144 2.76 1.15 11.56
CA LEU A 144 1.81 1.81 12.46
C LEU A 144 0.74 0.85 12.99
N TYR A 145 0.28 -0.07 12.15
CA TYR A 145 -0.75 -1.06 12.50
C TYR A 145 -0.20 -2.43 12.88
N GLY A 146 1.11 -2.62 12.86
CA GLY A 146 1.73 -3.92 13.08
C GLY A 146 1.29 -4.95 12.03
N ALA A 147 1.23 -4.53 10.77
CA ALA A 147 0.77 -5.39 9.69
C ALA A 147 1.68 -6.60 9.51
N THR A 148 1.12 -7.78 9.64
CA THR A 148 1.81 -9.06 9.43
C THR A 148 1.89 -9.40 7.95
N TYR A 149 0.81 -9.12 7.20
CA TYR A 149 0.68 -9.39 5.78
C TYR A 149 0.30 -8.12 5.02
N VAL A 150 0.97 -7.90 3.90
CA VAL A 150 0.75 -6.74 3.02
C VAL A 150 0.72 -7.25 1.58
N PRO A 151 -0.45 -7.48 0.98
CA PRO A 151 -0.53 -7.92 -0.40
C PRO A 151 -0.04 -6.81 -1.33
N VAL A 152 1.12 -7.01 -1.90
CA VAL A 152 1.76 -6.07 -2.83
C VAL A 152 2.00 -6.73 -4.17
N GLY A 153 1.98 -5.94 -5.25
CA GLY A 153 2.46 -6.40 -6.55
C GLY A 153 3.98 -6.57 -6.57
N ASP A 154 4.48 -7.27 -7.59
CA ASP A 154 5.91 -7.55 -7.75
C ASP A 154 6.79 -6.30 -7.75
N ASP A 155 6.26 -5.18 -8.25
CA ASP A 155 6.91 -3.88 -8.29
C ASP A 155 7.08 -3.23 -6.90
N GLN A 156 6.40 -3.73 -5.87
CA GLN A 156 6.49 -3.26 -4.48
C GLN A 156 7.31 -4.20 -3.58
N THR A 157 7.87 -5.27 -4.11
CA THR A 157 8.67 -6.24 -3.36
C THR A 157 9.82 -5.57 -2.60
N GLN A 158 10.57 -4.70 -3.28
CA GLN A 158 11.68 -3.99 -2.67
C GLN A 158 11.24 -3.08 -1.51
N HIS A 159 10.08 -2.44 -1.62
CA HIS A 159 9.54 -1.58 -0.55
C HIS A 159 9.14 -2.37 0.69
N LEU A 160 8.60 -3.58 0.51
CA LEU A 160 8.25 -4.43 1.63
C LEU A 160 9.51 -4.93 2.38
N GLU A 161 10.55 -5.36 1.64
CA GLU A 161 11.81 -5.76 2.27
C GLU A 161 12.51 -4.56 2.94
N PHE A 162 12.47 -3.38 2.34
CA PHE A 162 12.95 -2.14 2.95
C PHE A 162 12.20 -1.81 4.26
N THR A 163 10.88 -2.01 4.28
CA THR A 163 10.07 -1.86 5.51
C THR A 163 10.52 -2.83 6.60
N ARG A 164 10.84 -4.07 6.23
CA ARG A 164 11.35 -5.08 7.15
C ARG A 164 12.70 -4.67 7.75
N ASP A 165 13.61 -4.19 6.89
CA ASP A 165 14.93 -3.71 7.33
C ASP A 165 14.81 -2.55 8.34
N ILE A 166 13.90 -1.61 8.09
CA ILE A 166 13.58 -0.51 9.02
C ILE A 166 13.06 -1.07 10.34
N ALA A 167 12.06 -1.97 10.30
CA ALA A 167 11.46 -2.54 11.51
C ALA A 167 12.50 -3.28 12.35
N GLU A 168 13.35 -4.11 11.74
CA GLU A 168 14.41 -4.84 12.42
C GLU A 168 15.47 -3.90 13.02
N ARG A 169 15.85 -2.83 12.30
CA ARG A 169 16.77 -1.78 12.77
C ARG A 169 16.21 -1.09 14.00
N MET A 170 14.96 -0.68 13.95
CA MET A 170 14.29 -0.01 15.07
C MET A 170 14.16 -0.95 16.27
N ASN A 171 13.78 -2.20 16.04
CA ASN A 171 13.68 -3.21 17.10
C ASN A 171 15.02 -3.50 17.76
N ARG A 172 16.13 -3.57 16.99
CA ARG A 172 17.48 -3.72 17.58
C ARG A 172 17.87 -2.54 18.46
N LYS A 173 17.39 -1.34 18.11
CA LYS A 173 17.78 -0.11 18.83
C LYS A 173 16.90 0.16 20.06
N PHE A 174 15.60 -0.12 19.97
CA PHE A 174 14.61 0.32 20.94
C PHE A 174 13.83 -0.84 21.61
N GLY A 175 14.20 -2.10 21.34
CA GLY A 175 13.46 -3.28 21.77
C GLY A 175 12.30 -3.62 20.82
N ASP A 176 11.44 -4.56 21.21
CA ASP A 176 10.33 -5.06 20.39
C ASP A 176 9.25 -4.00 20.10
N LEU A 177 9.62 -2.98 19.34
CA LEU A 177 8.77 -1.84 19.01
C LEU A 177 7.75 -2.18 17.90
N PHE A 178 8.21 -2.83 16.82
CA PHE A 178 7.40 -3.11 15.65
C PHE A 178 7.24 -4.61 15.39
N ILE A 179 6.09 -5.00 14.85
CA ILE A 179 5.90 -6.31 14.22
C ILE A 179 6.59 -6.25 12.85
N VAL A 180 7.55 -7.14 12.63
CA VAL A 180 8.23 -7.26 11.33
C VAL A 180 7.28 -7.97 10.35
N PRO A 181 6.91 -7.37 9.21
CA PRO A 181 6.05 -8.02 8.22
C PRO A 181 6.66 -9.32 7.70
N LYS A 182 5.85 -10.27 7.27
CA LYS A 182 6.33 -11.53 6.69
C LYS A 182 7.15 -11.27 5.41
N PRO A 183 8.20 -12.07 5.11
CA PRO A 183 8.95 -11.95 3.87
C PRO A 183 8.08 -12.11 2.63
N VAL A 184 8.46 -11.50 1.51
CA VAL A 184 7.68 -11.51 0.26
C VAL A 184 7.30 -12.93 -0.18
N ILE A 185 8.21 -13.90 -0.09
CA ILE A 185 7.93 -15.29 -0.44
C ILE A 185 6.76 -15.86 0.38
N GLN A 186 6.74 -15.60 1.70
CA GLN A 186 5.65 -16.04 2.57
C GLN A 186 4.35 -15.27 2.28
N GLN A 187 4.44 -14.00 1.89
CA GLN A 187 3.30 -13.21 1.46
C GLN A 187 2.65 -13.80 0.19
N HIS A 188 3.45 -14.13 -0.82
CA HIS A 188 2.95 -14.75 -2.05
C HIS A 188 2.29 -16.11 -1.79
N GLN A 189 2.87 -16.93 -0.91
CA GLN A 189 2.26 -18.21 -0.52
C GLN A 189 0.93 -18.00 0.21
N PHE A 190 0.87 -17.02 1.12
CA PHE A 190 -0.33 -16.70 1.88
C PHE A 190 -1.48 -16.19 0.99
N PHE A 191 -1.17 -15.31 0.02
CA PHE A 191 -2.16 -14.73 -0.88
C PHE A 191 -2.35 -15.50 -2.18
N GLY A 192 -1.71 -16.65 -2.40
CA GLY A 192 -1.69 -17.35 -3.69
C GLY A 192 -3.05 -17.61 -4.32
N LYS A 193 -4.09 -17.84 -3.50
CA LYS A 193 -5.49 -18.00 -3.94
C LYS A 193 -6.29 -16.68 -3.99
N ASP A 194 -5.73 -15.61 -3.42
CA ASP A 194 -6.34 -14.29 -3.31
C ASP A 194 -5.70 -13.29 -4.30
N GLN A 195 -4.82 -13.76 -5.18
CA GLN A 195 -4.23 -12.93 -6.23
C GLN A 195 -5.26 -12.56 -7.29
N GLY A 196 -5.24 -11.27 -7.67
CA GLY A 196 -6.12 -10.77 -8.70
C GLY A 196 -5.71 -11.22 -10.11
N LEU A 197 -6.67 -11.16 -11.02
CA LEU A 197 -6.43 -11.37 -12.43
C LEU A 197 -5.60 -10.23 -13.01
N ARG A 198 -4.50 -10.56 -13.69
CA ARG A 198 -3.73 -9.57 -14.45
C ARG A 198 -4.42 -9.30 -15.78
N ILE A 199 -5.23 -8.24 -15.83
CA ILE A 199 -5.90 -7.81 -17.05
C ILE A 199 -4.88 -7.10 -17.95
N LYS A 200 -4.81 -7.53 -19.20
CA LYS A 200 -3.97 -6.92 -20.23
C LYS A 200 -4.66 -5.71 -20.84
N ASP A 201 -3.86 -4.80 -21.39
CA ASP A 201 -4.37 -3.66 -22.13
C ASP A 201 -5.16 -4.10 -23.36
N LEU A 202 -6.25 -3.37 -23.69
CA LEU A 202 -7.13 -3.72 -24.79
C LEU A 202 -6.52 -3.45 -26.16
N VAL A 203 -5.61 -2.50 -26.25
CA VAL A 203 -4.93 -2.12 -27.50
C VAL A 203 -3.59 -2.84 -27.62
N ASN A 204 -2.83 -2.95 -26.54
CA ASN A 204 -1.54 -3.62 -26.51
C ASN A 204 -1.52 -4.76 -25.50
N GLN A 205 -1.84 -5.96 -25.97
CA GLN A 205 -1.92 -7.19 -25.17
C GLN A 205 -0.58 -7.63 -24.52
N ALA A 206 0.55 -7.03 -24.90
CA ALA A 206 1.83 -7.26 -24.23
C ALA A 206 1.95 -6.47 -22.92
N LYS A 207 1.18 -5.37 -22.77
CA LYS A 207 1.20 -4.52 -21.58
C LYS A 207 0.08 -4.88 -20.59
N LYS A 208 0.31 -4.53 -19.32
CA LYS A 208 -0.74 -4.53 -18.29
C LYS A 208 -1.60 -3.29 -18.50
N MET A 209 -2.93 -3.41 -18.36
CA MET A 209 -3.85 -2.27 -18.36
C MET A 209 -3.41 -1.25 -17.30
N SER A 210 -3.26 0.01 -17.72
CA SER A 210 -2.78 1.11 -16.89
C SER A 210 -3.74 2.29 -16.93
N LYS A 211 -3.79 3.08 -15.84
CA LYS A 211 -4.58 4.31 -15.75
C LYS A 211 -3.99 5.48 -16.56
N SER A 212 -2.76 5.36 -17.01
CA SER A 212 -1.99 6.41 -17.69
C SER A 212 -1.85 6.21 -19.21
N ASP A 213 -2.37 5.12 -19.74
CA ASP A 213 -2.39 4.86 -21.18
C ASP A 213 -3.78 5.29 -21.71
N GLU A 214 -3.93 6.59 -22.03
CA GLU A 214 -5.02 7.12 -22.85
C GLU A 214 -4.62 7.14 -24.32
#